data_d6d328c2e36da008fd5c9570f4e8380c
#
_entry.id   d6d328c2e36da008fd5c9570f4e8380c
#
_cell.length_a   1.000
_cell.length_b   1.000
_cell.length_c   1.000
_cell.angle_alpha   90.00
_cell.angle_beta   90.00
_cell.angle_gamma   90.00
#
_symmetry.space_group_name_H-M   'P 1'
#
loop_
_entity.id
_entity.type
_entity.pdbx_description
1 polymer ?
#
loop_
_entity_poly.entity_id
_entity_poly.type
_entity_poly.pdbx_seq_one_letter_code
_entity_poly.pdbx_strand_id
1 'polypeptide(L)'
;SLGRFSLTDADIRYTYYGKSDSLQHQKFDTTNLFVEGLAVDTRLRTYKLDDIRFSTRNLAFPLDGGFYTLKVGGVDLTRSSAVIDRIRLVSPFPKMQFAYLQPHHKDWFDVSVGQVSLTDIDLPSYFSEKVLRIADVQVSDVVLQNLKNQKIPVSRHIVPMIYTGLQKAPVKLDFQRVKVKNFSVVYEELSKKGTVPGKLFFTDMNGRFTGFTNIVSRPDQYIVLDADGKLMGKGAFTATWKLPVDSLNDRFLLNARLDSFDLTALNELLLPLASVEVRSGQVREMTFSTEASSKGATVNMLFLYNDLKATLLKEKDGEPTDRKFLTSLVNRILKHDNPDKARQGGDKLRHSSVSIIRDPYHSTFNYLWQILRPPLIESVGMSKKKQDTAKEIMTFFAKVKNFFRGKKNVSGKNIPEGEGKDVLLLEFEPINN
;
A
#
# COMPACT_ATOMS: atom_id res chain seq x y z
N SER A 1 -28.23 21.63 -28.97
CA SER A 1 -28.88 21.35 -27.69
C SER A 1 -29.71 20.07 -27.76
N LEU A 2 -29.76 19.32 -26.68
CA LEU A 2 -30.58 18.12 -26.51
C LEU A 2 -31.60 18.41 -25.40
N GLY A 3 -32.93 18.37 -25.74
CA GLY A 3 -33.97 18.62 -24.74
C GLY A 3 -34.07 17.50 -23.72
N ARG A 4 -34.37 16.29 -24.19
CA ARG A 4 -34.42 15.09 -23.32
C ARG A 4 -33.95 13.86 -24.09
N PHE A 5 -33.17 13.03 -23.45
CA PHE A 5 -32.78 11.72 -23.94
C PHE A 5 -33.00 10.68 -22.82
N SER A 6 -33.55 9.52 -23.15
CA SER A 6 -33.72 8.41 -22.22
C SER A 6 -33.38 7.11 -22.91
N LEU A 7 -32.53 6.33 -22.26
CA LEU A 7 -32.23 4.94 -22.58
C LEU A 7 -32.59 4.12 -21.32
N THR A 8 -33.38 3.07 -21.48
CA THR A 8 -33.87 2.30 -20.34
C THR A 8 -33.60 0.82 -20.58
N ASP A 9 -33.08 0.15 -19.55
CA ASP A 9 -32.87 -1.30 -19.49
C ASP A 9 -32.10 -1.85 -20.71
N ALA A 10 -31.07 -1.14 -21.12
CA ALA A 10 -30.30 -1.48 -22.31
C ALA A 10 -29.06 -2.33 -21.95
N ASP A 11 -28.85 -3.37 -22.73
CA ASP A 11 -27.59 -4.11 -22.75
C ASP A 11 -26.71 -3.53 -23.86
N ILE A 12 -25.58 -2.92 -23.47
CA ILE A 12 -24.65 -2.29 -24.40
C ILE A 12 -23.42 -3.18 -24.53
N ARG A 13 -23.04 -3.51 -25.75
CA ARG A 13 -21.78 -4.19 -26.05
C ARG A 13 -20.90 -3.27 -26.89
N TYR A 14 -19.75 -2.93 -26.35
CA TYR A 14 -18.73 -2.14 -27.01
C TYR A 14 -17.54 -3.04 -27.37
N THR A 15 -17.12 -2.99 -28.65
CA THR A 15 -16.01 -3.79 -29.15
C THR A 15 -14.92 -2.84 -29.66
N TYR A 16 -13.69 -3.04 -29.23
CA TYR A 16 -12.55 -2.22 -29.61
C TYR A 16 -11.27 -3.06 -29.74
N TYR A 17 -10.30 -2.53 -30.48
CA TYR A 17 -8.98 -3.13 -30.55
C TYR A 17 -8.13 -2.66 -29.38
N GLY A 18 -7.61 -3.59 -28.59
CA GLY A 18 -6.68 -3.31 -27.49
C GLY A 18 -5.26 -3.04 -28.00
N LYS A 19 -4.36 -2.65 -27.09
CA LYS A 19 -2.93 -2.34 -27.41
C LYS A 19 -2.17 -3.46 -28.12
N SER A 20 -2.65 -4.70 -28.06
CA SER A 20 -2.06 -5.90 -28.70
C SER A 20 -2.78 -6.31 -29.99
N ASP A 21 -3.49 -5.42 -30.66
CA ASP A 21 -4.36 -5.72 -31.82
C ASP A 21 -5.38 -6.85 -31.58
N SER A 22 -5.61 -7.20 -30.32
CA SER A 22 -6.63 -8.17 -29.93
C SER A 22 -7.98 -7.49 -29.77
N LEU A 23 -9.02 -8.10 -30.35
CA LEU A 23 -10.39 -7.64 -30.22
C LEU A 23 -10.84 -7.80 -28.76
N GLN A 24 -11.22 -6.71 -28.14
CA GLN A 24 -11.74 -6.69 -26.77
C GLN A 24 -13.22 -6.32 -26.76
N HIS A 25 -13.96 -6.91 -25.84
CA HIS A 25 -15.39 -6.68 -25.68
C HIS A 25 -15.66 -6.17 -24.29
N GLN A 26 -16.37 -5.06 -24.20
CA GLN A 26 -16.90 -4.50 -22.96
C GLN A 26 -18.42 -4.63 -22.97
N LYS A 27 -18.98 -5.17 -21.90
CA LYS A 27 -20.41 -5.30 -21.72
C LYS A 27 -20.89 -4.41 -20.57
N PHE A 28 -22.02 -3.74 -20.79
CA PHE A 28 -22.73 -2.94 -19.81
C PHE A 28 -24.15 -3.51 -19.71
N ASP A 29 -24.48 -4.13 -18.60
CA ASP A 29 -25.79 -4.75 -18.39
C ASP A 29 -26.74 -3.77 -17.72
N THR A 30 -28.03 -3.86 -18.07
CA THR A 30 -29.11 -3.12 -17.40
C THR A 30 -28.78 -1.63 -17.32
N THR A 31 -28.35 -1.04 -18.46
CA THR A 31 -27.92 0.34 -18.51
C THR A 31 -29.09 1.27 -18.68
N ASN A 32 -29.21 2.25 -17.80
CA ASN A 32 -30.15 3.33 -17.88
C ASN A 32 -29.39 4.65 -17.98
N LEU A 33 -29.81 5.51 -18.91
CA LEU A 33 -29.28 6.86 -19.07
C LEU A 33 -30.44 7.83 -19.29
N PHE A 34 -30.51 8.83 -18.46
CA PHE A 34 -31.43 9.96 -18.61
C PHE A 34 -30.61 11.25 -18.63
N VAL A 35 -30.85 12.08 -19.64
CA VAL A 35 -30.22 13.39 -19.80
C VAL A 35 -31.30 14.39 -20.16
N GLU A 36 -31.33 15.54 -19.47
CA GLU A 36 -32.28 16.61 -19.71
C GLU A 36 -31.55 17.96 -19.79
N GLY A 37 -31.97 18.79 -20.76
CA GLY A 37 -31.51 20.17 -20.90
C GLY A 37 -30.02 20.30 -21.22
N LEU A 38 -29.43 19.33 -21.95
CA LEU A 38 -28.04 19.43 -22.37
C LEU A 38 -27.86 20.42 -23.52
N ALA A 39 -27.17 21.51 -23.28
CA ALA A 39 -26.71 22.45 -24.29
C ALA A 39 -25.18 22.62 -24.17
N VAL A 40 -24.48 22.49 -25.28
CA VAL A 40 -23.03 22.67 -25.38
C VAL A 40 -22.73 23.80 -26.32
N ASP A 41 -21.97 24.80 -25.88
CA ASP A 41 -21.40 25.85 -26.72
C ASP A 41 -19.88 25.58 -26.86
N THR A 42 -19.50 25.07 -28.02
CA THR A 42 -18.11 24.71 -28.32
C THR A 42 -17.20 25.93 -28.50
N ARG A 43 -17.75 27.08 -28.82
CA ARG A 43 -16.97 28.33 -28.98
C ARG A 43 -16.62 28.92 -27.63
N LEU A 44 -17.61 29.00 -26.74
CA LEU A 44 -17.44 29.52 -25.38
C LEU A 44 -16.92 28.47 -24.43
N ARG A 45 -16.82 27.21 -24.84
CA ARG A 45 -16.49 26.05 -24.00
C ARG A 45 -17.36 25.94 -22.74
N THR A 46 -18.63 26.29 -22.89
CA THR A 46 -19.61 26.22 -21.83
C THR A 46 -20.64 25.13 -22.12
N TYR A 47 -21.22 24.59 -21.06
CA TYR A 47 -22.32 23.66 -21.18
C TYR A 47 -23.39 23.99 -20.14
N LYS A 48 -24.63 23.64 -20.45
CA LYS A 48 -25.74 23.60 -19.51
C LYS A 48 -26.24 22.17 -19.45
N LEU A 49 -26.54 21.68 -18.27
CA LEU A 49 -27.09 20.35 -18.03
C LEU A 49 -28.07 20.48 -16.87
N ASP A 50 -29.35 20.24 -17.14
CA ASP A 50 -30.38 20.34 -16.12
C ASP A 50 -30.43 19.11 -15.24
N ASP A 51 -30.45 17.92 -15.84
CA ASP A 51 -30.38 16.66 -15.09
C ASP A 51 -29.61 15.58 -15.87
N ILE A 52 -28.91 14.71 -15.14
CA ILE A 52 -28.33 13.47 -15.64
C ILE A 52 -28.50 12.38 -14.58
N ARG A 53 -28.95 11.21 -15.03
CA ARG A 53 -28.95 9.99 -14.25
C ARG A 53 -28.43 8.85 -15.11
N PHE A 54 -27.46 8.15 -14.58
CA PHE A 54 -26.84 7.00 -15.23
C PHE A 54 -26.79 5.85 -14.25
N SER A 55 -27.17 4.67 -14.67
CA SER A 55 -26.93 3.46 -13.90
C SER A 55 -26.56 2.30 -14.83
N THR A 56 -25.68 1.44 -14.35
CA THR A 56 -25.30 0.20 -15.06
C THR A 56 -24.86 -0.86 -14.06
N ARG A 57 -24.85 -2.14 -14.49
CA ARG A 57 -24.52 -3.29 -13.62
C ARG A 57 -23.49 -4.20 -14.30
N ASN A 58 -22.81 -5.00 -13.46
CA ASN A 58 -21.97 -6.12 -13.87
C ASN A 58 -20.84 -5.76 -14.87
N LEU A 59 -20.10 -4.70 -14.59
CA LEU A 59 -18.95 -4.30 -15.41
C LEU A 59 -17.76 -5.21 -15.12
N ALA A 60 -16.98 -5.54 -16.14
CA ALA A 60 -15.74 -6.30 -16.00
C ALA A 60 -14.70 -5.80 -17.02
N PHE A 61 -13.54 -5.38 -16.52
CA PHE A 61 -12.45 -4.83 -17.32
C PHE A 61 -11.21 -5.69 -17.14
N PRO A 62 -10.71 -6.36 -18.20
CA PRO A 62 -9.41 -7.04 -18.14
C PRO A 62 -8.29 -6.00 -18.03
N LEU A 63 -7.35 -6.23 -17.13
CA LEU A 63 -6.21 -5.37 -16.86
C LEU A 63 -4.90 -6.19 -16.93
N ASP A 64 -3.78 -5.49 -17.14
CA ASP A 64 -2.42 -6.07 -17.15
C ASP A 64 -2.33 -7.31 -18.06
N GLY A 65 -2.84 -7.21 -19.30
CA GLY A 65 -2.80 -8.33 -20.27
C GLY A 65 -3.61 -9.56 -19.85
N GLY A 66 -4.63 -9.39 -19.01
CA GLY A 66 -5.48 -10.49 -18.52
C GLY A 66 -5.00 -11.09 -17.19
N PHE A 67 -3.92 -10.58 -16.59
CA PHE A 67 -3.46 -11.01 -15.28
C PHE A 67 -4.40 -10.57 -14.15
N TYR A 68 -5.23 -9.56 -14.40
CA TYR A 68 -6.27 -9.09 -13.50
C TYR A 68 -7.57 -8.83 -14.23
N THR A 69 -8.66 -8.86 -13.50
CA THR A 69 -9.97 -8.35 -13.92
C THR A 69 -10.51 -7.42 -12.85
N LEU A 70 -10.79 -6.18 -13.22
CA LEU A 70 -11.56 -5.26 -12.39
C LEU A 70 -13.05 -5.52 -12.64
N LYS A 71 -13.77 -5.93 -11.60
CA LYS A 71 -15.23 -6.14 -11.62
C LYS A 71 -15.90 -5.04 -10.82
N VAL A 72 -17.01 -4.50 -11.33
CA VAL A 72 -17.84 -3.51 -10.65
C VAL A 72 -19.28 -4.00 -10.69
N GLY A 73 -19.89 -4.19 -9.52
CA GLY A 73 -21.25 -4.72 -9.42
C GLY A 73 -22.30 -3.71 -9.85
N GLY A 74 -22.10 -2.44 -9.58
CA GLY A 74 -23.01 -1.38 -9.99
C GLY A 74 -22.38 0.01 -9.97
N VAL A 75 -22.89 0.86 -10.82
CA VAL A 75 -22.61 2.31 -10.86
C VAL A 75 -23.96 3.02 -10.95
N ASP A 76 -24.20 3.93 -10.03
CA ASP A 76 -25.33 4.86 -10.05
C ASP A 76 -24.78 6.28 -9.95
N LEU A 77 -25.08 7.13 -10.94
CA LEU A 77 -24.58 8.49 -11.05
C LEU A 77 -25.74 9.45 -11.27
N THR A 78 -25.68 10.57 -10.58
CA THR A 78 -26.55 11.73 -10.77
C THR A 78 -25.71 12.96 -11.10
N ARG A 79 -26.36 14.10 -11.26
CA ARG A 79 -25.69 15.36 -11.53
C ARG A 79 -24.63 15.73 -10.48
N SER A 80 -24.83 15.37 -9.22
CA SER A 80 -23.97 15.79 -8.11
C SER A 80 -23.49 14.65 -7.22
N SER A 81 -23.85 13.41 -7.54
CA SER A 81 -23.46 12.27 -6.72
C SER A 81 -23.18 11.03 -7.58
N ALA A 82 -22.34 10.13 -7.04
CA ALA A 82 -22.16 8.82 -7.62
C ALA A 82 -22.00 7.76 -6.51
N VAL A 83 -22.53 6.57 -6.78
CA VAL A 83 -22.32 5.39 -5.96
C VAL A 83 -21.80 4.27 -6.84
N ILE A 84 -20.68 3.68 -6.43
CA ILE A 84 -20.06 2.54 -7.11
C ILE A 84 -19.97 1.43 -6.08
N ASP A 85 -20.55 0.29 -6.38
CA ASP A 85 -20.64 -0.81 -5.41
C ASP A 85 -19.99 -2.10 -5.90
N ARG A 86 -19.63 -2.96 -4.94
CA ARG A 86 -19.06 -4.31 -5.18
C ARG A 86 -17.89 -4.29 -6.18
N ILE A 87 -16.91 -3.43 -5.91
CA ILE A 87 -15.70 -3.33 -6.73
C ILE A 87 -14.75 -4.47 -6.32
N ARG A 88 -14.23 -5.22 -7.30
CA ARG A 88 -13.23 -6.26 -7.05
C ARG A 88 -12.16 -6.28 -8.12
N LEU A 89 -10.89 -6.26 -7.69
CA LEU A 89 -9.74 -6.56 -8.52
C LEU A 89 -9.28 -7.99 -8.20
N VAL A 90 -9.45 -8.91 -9.14
CA VAL A 90 -9.15 -10.32 -8.95
C VAL A 90 -8.24 -10.83 -10.06
N SER A 91 -7.32 -11.73 -9.70
CA SER A 91 -6.53 -12.47 -10.69
C SER A 91 -7.23 -13.79 -11.04
N PRO A 92 -7.29 -14.20 -12.33
CA PRO A 92 -7.75 -15.51 -12.72
C PRO A 92 -6.74 -16.63 -12.35
N PHE A 93 -5.52 -16.26 -11.98
CA PHE A 93 -4.45 -17.21 -11.67
C PHE A 93 -4.38 -17.50 -10.18
N PRO A 94 -4.09 -18.76 -9.79
CA PRO A 94 -3.92 -19.11 -8.39
C PRO A 94 -2.80 -18.29 -7.72
N LYS A 95 -3.07 -17.80 -6.52
CA LYS A 95 -2.20 -16.93 -5.72
C LYS A 95 -0.73 -17.38 -5.70
N MET A 96 -0.45 -18.67 -5.43
CA MET A 96 0.90 -19.19 -5.32
C MET A 96 1.60 -19.35 -6.67
N GLN A 97 0.86 -19.47 -7.77
CA GLN A 97 1.38 -19.65 -9.12
C GLN A 97 1.60 -18.33 -9.85
N PHE A 98 0.87 -17.28 -9.47
CA PHE A 98 0.86 -15.99 -10.17
C PHE A 98 2.26 -15.46 -10.48
N ALA A 99 3.15 -15.45 -9.49
CA ALA A 99 4.48 -14.88 -9.63
C ALA A 99 5.35 -15.65 -10.66
N TYR A 100 5.12 -16.96 -10.85
CA TYR A 100 5.88 -17.78 -11.80
C TYR A 100 5.42 -17.59 -13.26
N LEU A 101 4.27 -16.98 -13.46
CA LEU A 101 3.75 -16.65 -14.79
C LEU A 101 4.27 -15.29 -15.29
N GLN A 102 5.03 -14.58 -14.47
CA GLN A 102 5.59 -13.27 -14.80
C GLN A 102 7.09 -13.37 -15.09
N PRO A 103 7.62 -12.58 -16.05
CA PRO A 103 9.06 -12.57 -16.36
C PRO A 103 9.89 -11.98 -15.22
N HIS A 104 9.30 -11.11 -14.42
CA HIS A 104 9.90 -10.48 -13.25
C HIS A 104 8.94 -10.52 -12.08
N HIS A 105 9.46 -10.27 -10.88
CA HIS A 105 8.68 -10.23 -9.67
C HIS A 105 7.54 -9.20 -9.80
N LYS A 106 6.32 -9.70 -9.73
CA LYS A 106 5.10 -8.92 -9.49
C LYS A 106 4.36 -9.53 -8.30
N ASP A 107 3.84 -8.68 -7.45
CA ASP A 107 3.02 -9.11 -6.31
C ASP A 107 1.63 -9.55 -6.82
N TRP A 108 1.08 -10.57 -6.19
CA TRP A 108 -0.32 -10.93 -6.39
C TRP A 108 -1.20 -10.09 -5.47
N PHE A 109 -2.33 -9.63 -6.01
CA PHE A 109 -3.32 -8.86 -5.28
C PHE A 109 -4.72 -9.47 -5.45
N ASP A 110 -5.53 -9.38 -4.40
CA ASP A 110 -7.00 -9.46 -4.43
C ASP A 110 -7.51 -8.27 -3.63
N VAL A 111 -8.31 -7.42 -4.26
CA VAL A 111 -8.86 -6.22 -3.64
C VAL A 111 -10.37 -6.24 -3.76
N SER A 112 -11.06 -6.04 -2.66
CA SER A 112 -12.51 -5.79 -2.66
C SER A 112 -12.82 -4.47 -1.97
N VAL A 113 -13.79 -3.73 -2.54
CA VAL A 113 -14.36 -2.52 -1.96
C VAL A 113 -15.87 -2.68 -1.98
N GLY A 114 -16.50 -2.57 -0.83
CA GLY A 114 -17.96 -2.67 -0.71
C GLY A 114 -18.64 -1.55 -1.46
N GLN A 115 -18.28 -0.32 -1.16
CA GLN A 115 -18.88 0.86 -1.78
C GLN A 115 -17.91 2.05 -1.84
N VAL A 116 -18.02 2.82 -2.91
CA VAL A 116 -17.50 4.18 -3.05
C VAL A 116 -18.67 5.12 -3.28
N SER A 117 -18.85 6.10 -2.43
CA SER A 117 -19.87 7.15 -2.60
C SER A 117 -19.21 8.52 -2.72
N LEU A 118 -19.66 9.28 -3.70
CA LEU A 118 -19.22 10.62 -4.03
C LEU A 118 -20.42 11.55 -3.89
N THR A 119 -20.27 12.66 -3.17
CA THR A 119 -21.32 13.66 -3.01
C THR A 119 -20.78 15.06 -3.28
N ASP A 120 -21.65 15.92 -3.77
CA ASP A 120 -21.33 17.28 -4.20
C ASP A 120 -20.21 17.29 -5.26
N ILE A 121 -20.44 16.55 -6.34
CA ILE A 121 -19.58 16.53 -7.52
C ILE A 121 -19.82 17.83 -8.32
N ASP A 122 -18.75 18.61 -8.50
CA ASP A 122 -18.79 19.83 -9.30
C ASP A 122 -18.49 19.51 -10.79
N LEU A 123 -19.51 19.06 -11.53
CA LEU A 123 -19.39 18.81 -12.97
C LEU A 123 -18.99 20.06 -13.78
N PRO A 124 -19.51 21.29 -13.51
CA PRO A 124 -19.05 22.50 -14.16
C PRO A 124 -17.53 22.66 -14.18
N SER A 125 -16.86 22.49 -13.03
CA SER A 125 -15.40 22.60 -12.93
C SER A 125 -14.68 21.54 -13.75
N TYR A 126 -15.21 20.33 -13.85
CA TYR A 126 -14.60 19.28 -14.67
C TYR A 126 -14.63 19.64 -16.16
N PHE A 127 -15.75 20.16 -16.67
CA PHE A 127 -15.87 20.50 -18.08
C PHE A 127 -15.10 21.77 -18.45
N SER A 128 -15.12 22.80 -17.60
CA SER A 128 -14.48 24.09 -17.87
C SER A 128 -12.99 24.10 -17.60
N GLU A 129 -12.55 23.49 -16.48
CA GLU A 129 -11.18 23.62 -15.97
C GLU A 129 -10.41 22.29 -16.00
N LYS A 130 -11.07 21.15 -16.32
CA LYS A 130 -10.54 19.79 -16.19
C LYS A 130 -10.10 19.47 -14.77
N VAL A 131 -10.84 20.00 -13.80
CA VAL A 131 -10.66 19.75 -12.37
C VAL A 131 -11.84 18.95 -11.84
N LEU A 132 -11.59 17.77 -11.32
CA LEU A 132 -12.61 16.97 -10.62
C LEU A 132 -12.67 17.42 -9.17
N ARG A 133 -13.66 18.27 -8.85
CA ARG A 133 -13.94 18.73 -7.47
C ARG A 133 -15.05 17.92 -6.87
N ILE A 134 -14.82 17.38 -5.69
CA ILE A 134 -15.79 16.59 -4.93
C ILE A 134 -15.71 17.00 -3.46
N ALA A 135 -16.85 17.31 -2.85
CA ALA A 135 -16.84 17.70 -1.44
C ALA A 135 -16.59 16.50 -0.51
N ASP A 136 -17.29 15.38 -0.74
CA ASP A 136 -17.14 14.19 0.09
C ASP A 136 -16.94 12.92 -0.77
N VAL A 137 -15.89 12.18 -0.43
CA VAL A 137 -15.60 10.84 -0.94
C VAL A 137 -15.62 9.89 0.24
N GLN A 138 -16.45 8.88 0.20
CA GLN A 138 -16.45 7.81 1.20
C GLN A 138 -16.19 6.47 0.52
N VAL A 139 -15.19 5.74 1.04
CA VAL A 139 -14.86 4.37 0.64
C VAL A 139 -15.10 3.47 1.84
N SER A 140 -15.82 2.37 1.67
CA SER A 140 -16.13 1.46 2.78
C SER A 140 -15.91 -0.01 2.42
N ASP A 141 -15.63 -0.78 3.47
CA ASP A 141 -15.50 -2.24 3.43
C ASP A 141 -14.42 -2.68 2.44
N VAL A 142 -13.20 -2.17 2.69
CA VAL A 142 -12.05 -2.46 1.84
C VAL A 142 -11.27 -3.63 2.41
N VAL A 143 -11.03 -4.64 1.58
CA VAL A 143 -10.10 -5.73 1.90
C VAL A 143 -9.05 -5.80 0.82
N LEU A 144 -7.79 -5.64 1.21
CA LEU A 144 -6.64 -5.80 0.33
C LEU A 144 -5.82 -7.01 0.79
N GLN A 145 -5.66 -7.98 -0.09
CA GLN A 145 -4.75 -9.09 0.11
C GLN A 145 -3.59 -8.99 -0.88
N ASN A 146 -2.38 -9.21 -0.39
CA ASN A 146 -1.17 -9.16 -1.19
C ASN A 146 -0.28 -10.36 -0.87
N LEU A 147 0.26 -11.00 -1.90
CA LEU A 147 1.31 -12.01 -1.75
C LEU A 147 2.55 -11.58 -2.53
N LYS A 148 3.66 -11.41 -1.81
CA LYS A 148 4.99 -11.22 -2.37
C LYS A 148 5.75 -12.54 -2.40
N ASN A 149 6.27 -12.93 -3.56
CA ASN A 149 7.06 -14.15 -3.71
C ASN A 149 8.55 -13.80 -3.94
N GLN A 150 9.39 -13.95 -2.91
CA GLN A 150 10.83 -13.65 -3.02
C GLN A 150 11.63 -14.65 -3.87
N LYS A 151 11.04 -15.75 -4.36
CA LYS A 151 11.72 -16.71 -5.22
C LYS A 151 11.97 -16.17 -6.62
N ILE A 152 11.18 -15.20 -7.04
CA ILE A 152 11.28 -14.52 -8.33
C ILE A 152 12.18 -13.28 -8.21
N PRO A 153 13.12 -13.07 -9.14
CA PRO A 153 14.01 -11.92 -9.10
C PRO A 153 13.26 -10.61 -9.32
N VAL A 154 13.61 -9.57 -8.54
CA VAL A 154 13.02 -8.23 -8.65
C VAL A 154 13.55 -7.53 -9.91
N SER A 155 12.67 -6.89 -10.66
CA SER A 155 13.06 -5.99 -11.76
C SER A 155 13.79 -4.75 -11.22
N ARG A 156 14.80 -4.28 -11.99
CA ARG A 156 15.59 -3.09 -11.63
C ARG A 156 15.01 -1.81 -12.23
N HIS A 157 13.71 -1.62 -12.17
CA HIS A 157 13.11 -0.34 -12.53
C HIS A 157 12.83 0.50 -11.27
N ILE A 158 12.95 1.81 -11.39
CA ILE A 158 12.64 2.73 -10.30
C ILE A 158 11.12 2.74 -10.11
N VAL A 159 10.69 2.41 -8.90
CA VAL A 159 9.27 2.47 -8.52
C VAL A 159 8.98 3.87 -7.97
N PRO A 160 8.08 4.65 -8.61
CA PRO A 160 7.72 5.97 -8.11
C PRO A 160 7.06 5.88 -6.74
N MET A 161 7.11 6.98 -5.99
CA MET A 161 6.35 7.12 -4.76
C MET A 161 4.86 7.34 -5.09
N ILE A 162 3.98 7.01 -4.15
CA ILE A 162 2.52 7.18 -4.32
C ILE A 162 2.19 8.62 -4.71
N TYR A 163 2.85 9.61 -4.11
CA TYR A 163 2.60 11.01 -4.37
C TYR A 163 3.00 11.43 -5.79
N THR A 164 4.14 10.92 -6.30
CA THR A 164 4.52 11.12 -7.71
C THR A 164 3.43 10.61 -8.66
N GLY A 165 2.80 9.47 -8.34
CA GLY A 165 1.67 8.94 -9.13
C GLY A 165 0.48 9.89 -9.12
N LEU A 166 0.12 10.44 -7.96
CA LEU A 166 -0.97 11.41 -7.83
C LEU A 166 -0.68 12.70 -8.61
N GLN A 167 0.57 13.20 -8.58
CA GLN A 167 0.98 14.39 -9.32
C GLN A 167 0.93 14.20 -10.85
N LYS A 168 1.20 12.99 -11.32
CA LYS A 168 1.17 12.64 -12.74
C LYS A 168 -0.21 12.21 -13.24
N ALA A 169 -1.22 12.23 -12.39
CA ALA A 169 -2.57 11.90 -12.81
C ALA A 169 -3.04 12.84 -13.96
N PRO A 170 -3.68 12.30 -15.00
CA PRO A 170 -4.09 13.10 -16.18
C PRO A 170 -5.21 14.10 -15.86
N VAL A 171 -5.86 13.94 -14.70
CA VAL A 171 -6.94 14.79 -14.22
C VAL A 171 -6.49 15.51 -12.96
N LYS A 172 -6.80 16.80 -12.89
CA LYS A 172 -6.64 17.57 -11.66
C LYS A 172 -7.71 17.17 -10.65
N LEU A 173 -7.29 16.81 -9.45
CA LEU A 173 -8.16 16.34 -8.38
C LEU A 173 -8.20 17.36 -7.25
N ASP A 174 -9.39 17.60 -6.72
CA ASP A 174 -9.60 18.47 -5.55
C ASP A 174 -10.76 17.91 -4.71
N PHE A 175 -10.41 17.02 -3.76
CA PHE A 175 -11.37 16.40 -2.86
C PHE A 175 -11.24 17.01 -1.48
N GLN A 176 -12.30 17.62 -0.98
CA GLN A 176 -12.25 18.32 0.30
C GLN A 176 -12.13 17.36 1.47
N ARG A 177 -12.91 16.29 1.47
CA ARG A 177 -12.92 15.24 2.50
C ARG A 177 -12.94 13.86 1.85
N VAL A 178 -11.99 13.03 2.22
CA VAL A 178 -12.01 11.61 1.84
C VAL A 178 -12.00 10.78 3.11
N LYS A 179 -12.98 9.88 3.24
CA LYS A 179 -13.10 8.96 4.37
C LYS A 179 -12.98 7.53 3.88
N VAL A 180 -12.15 6.76 4.54
CA VAL A 180 -12.06 5.31 4.35
C VAL A 180 -12.54 4.65 5.64
N LYS A 181 -13.49 3.73 5.55
CA LYS A 181 -14.07 3.03 6.69
C LYS A 181 -13.91 1.52 6.52
N ASN A 182 -13.63 0.84 7.61
CA ASN A 182 -13.51 -0.61 7.66
C ASN A 182 -12.56 -1.16 6.58
N PHE A 183 -11.30 -0.73 6.67
CA PHE A 183 -10.24 -1.20 5.78
C PHE A 183 -9.40 -2.27 6.47
N SER A 184 -9.16 -3.37 5.76
CA SER A 184 -8.28 -4.45 6.20
C SER A 184 -7.21 -4.74 5.16
N VAL A 185 -5.99 -5.01 5.61
CA VAL A 185 -4.86 -5.40 4.76
C VAL A 185 -4.31 -6.72 5.26
N VAL A 186 -4.12 -7.67 4.36
CA VAL A 186 -3.39 -8.90 4.60
C VAL A 186 -2.18 -8.92 3.68
N TYR A 187 -1.00 -8.77 4.25
CA TYR A 187 0.28 -8.91 3.56
C TYR A 187 0.85 -10.29 3.84
N GLU A 188 1.17 -11.01 2.78
CA GLU A 188 1.84 -12.28 2.85
C GLU A 188 3.15 -12.25 2.06
N GLU A 189 4.16 -12.91 2.58
CA GLU A 189 5.46 -12.98 1.91
C GLU A 189 6.01 -14.40 1.96
N LEU A 190 6.35 -14.94 0.80
CA LEU A 190 7.02 -16.24 0.68
C LEU A 190 8.52 -16.01 0.58
N SER A 191 9.28 -16.52 1.55
CA SER A 191 10.73 -16.43 1.56
C SER A 191 11.36 -17.30 0.45
N LYS A 192 12.61 -17.00 0.07
CA LYS A 192 13.33 -17.75 -1.00
C LYS A 192 13.40 -19.24 -0.76
N LYS A 193 13.45 -19.68 0.49
CA LYS A 193 13.57 -21.10 0.88
C LYS A 193 12.29 -21.66 1.50
N GLY A 194 11.35 -20.80 1.87
CA GLY A 194 10.11 -21.19 2.54
C GLY A 194 9.12 -21.86 1.60
N THR A 195 8.23 -22.62 2.17
CA THR A 195 7.08 -23.24 1.50
C THR A 195 5.77 -22.60 1.94
N VAL A 196 5.75 -22.00 3.13
CA VAL A 196 4.61 -21.30 3.72
C VAL A 196 4.93 -19.80 3.78
N PRO A 197 4.02 -18.93 3.33
CA PRO A 197 4.21 -17.49 3.45
C PRO A 197 4.05 -17.04 4.91
N GLY A 198 4.87 -16.08 5.32
CA GLY A 198 4.64 -15.33 6.55
C GLY A 198 3.55 -14.29 6.33
N LYS A 199 2.74 -14.03 7.37
CA LYS A 199 1.55 -13.19 7.28
C LYS A 199 1.61 -12.03 8.29
N LEU A 200 1.35 -10.83 7.81
CA LEU A 200 1.12 -9.61 8.60
C LEU A 200 -0.21 -9.02 8.18
N PHE A 201 -1.03 -8.62 9.14
CA PHE A 201 -2.31 -8.03 8.79
C PHE A 201 -2.69 -6.87 9.70
N PHE A 202 -3.51 -5.99 9.14
CA PHE A 202 -4.12 -4.86 9.80
C PHE A 202 -5.63 -4.95 9.62
N THR A 203 -6.39 -4.71 10.68
CA THR A 203 -7.85 -4.77 10.66
C THR A 203 -8.47 -3.51 11.25
N ASP A 204 -9.75 -3.36 11.04
CA ASP A 204 -10.58 -2.29 11.60
C ASP A 204 -9.99 -0.90 11.32
N MET A 205 -9.26 -0.75 10.21
CA MET A 205 -8.64 0.53 9.88
C MET A 205 -9.67 1.52 9.38
N ASN A 206 -9.55 2.75 9.87
CA ASN A 206 -10.27 3.91 9.35
C ASN A 206 -9.26 4.99 8.98
N GLY A 207 -9.60 5.79 8.00
CA GLY A 207 -8.76 6.90 7.55
C GLY A 207 -9.58 8.11 7.15
N ARG A 208 -9.01 9.27 7.38
CA ARG A 208 -9.54 10.55 6.93
C ARG A 208 -8.45 11.34 6.24
N PHE A 209 -8.66 11.65 4.96
CA PHE A 209 -7.83 12.61 4.27
C PHE A 209 -8.49 13.99 4.27
N THR A 210 -7.68 15.01 4.48
CA THR A 210 -8.04 16.42 4.28
C THR A 210 -7.09 17.04 3.27
N GLY A 211 -7.62 17.93 2.42
CA GLY A 211 -6.85 18.59 1.37
C GLY A 211 -6.31 17.63 0.31
N PHE A 212 -7.06 16.59 -0.04
CA PHE A 212 -6.64 15.62 -1.05
C PHE A 212 -6.70 16.22 -2.45
N THR A 213 -5.56 16.70 -2.93
CA THR A 213 -5.46 17.38 -4.22
C THR A 213 -4.08 17.17 -4.87
N ASN A 214 -4.00 17.24 -6.18
CA ASN A 214 -2.77 17.35 -6.94
C ASN A 214 -2.54 18.75 -7.53
N ILE A 215 -3.29 19.76 -7.03
CA ILE A 215 -3.21 21.15 -7.46
C ILE A 215 -2.48 21.95 -6.39
N VAL A 216 -1.34 22.53 -6.74
CA VAL A 216 -0.63 23.47 -5.88
C VAL A 216 -1.34 24.81 -5.94
N SER A 217 -1.94 25.26 -4.84
CA SER A 217 -2.65 26.55 -4.73
C SER A 217 -2.00 27.53 -3.77
N ARG A 218 -1.15 27.05 -2.85
CA ARG A 218 -0.45 27.86 -1.86
C ARG A 218 0.80 27.15 -1.36
N PRO A 219 1.81 27.88 -0.85
CA PRO A 219 2.91 27.30 -0.09
C PRO A 219 2.39 26.52 1.15
N ASP A 220 3.15 25.53 1.58
CA ASP A 220 2.84 24.72 2.77
C ASP A 220 1.46 24.02 2.74
N GLN A 221 0.98 23.70 1.56
CA GLN A 221 -0.23 22.89 1.39
C GLN A 221 0.12 21.41 1.59
N TYR A 222 -0.69 20.73 2.40
CA TYR A 222 -0.53 19.30 2.69
C TYR A 222 -1.80 18.53 2.39
N ILE A 223 -1.62 17.32 1.86
CA ILE A 223 -2.58 16.24 2.04
C ILE A 223 -2.28 15.63 3.39
N VAL A 224 -3.27 15.56 4.28
CA VAL A 224 -3.12 14.97 5.61
C VAL A 224 -4.01 13.76 5.71
N LEU A 225 -3.42 12.60 6.02
CA LEU A 225 -4.13 11.37 6.38
C LEU A 225 -4.01 11.16 7.89
N ASP A 226 -5.13 11.15 8.58
CA ASP A 226 -5.25 10.61 9.93
C ASP A 226 -5.89 9.22 9.85
N ALA A 227 -5.26 8.24 10.47
CA ALA A 227 -5.68 6.85 10.42
C ALA A 227 -5.58 6.18 11.78
N ASP A 228 -6.45 5.23 12.03
CA ASP A 228 -6.44 4.31 13.17
C ASP A 228 -6.71 2.88 12.70
N GLY A 229 -6.42 1.89 13.56
CA GLY A 229 -6.64 0.49 13.24
C GLY A 229 -6.01 -0.45 14.25
N LYS A 230 -5.92 -1.74 13.89
CA LYS A 230 -5.32 -2.77 14.73
C LYS A 230 -4.29 -3.58 13.97
N LEU A 231 -3.08 -3.65 14.51
CA LEU A 231 -2.01 -4.56 14.06
C LEU A 231 -2.30 -5.98 14.55
N MET A 232 -2.26 -6.97 13.66
CA MET A 232 -2.56 -8.38 13.96
C MET A 232 -3.91 -8.56 14.67
N GLY A 233 -4.89 -7.69 14.39
CA GLY A 233 -6.21 -7.70 15.01
C GLY A 233 -6.24 -7.33 16.51
N LYS A 234 -5.11 -6.96 17.11
CA LYS A 234 -4.95 -6.79 18.58
C LYS A 234 -4.33 -5.44 18.98
N GLY A 235 -3.21 -5.05 18.37
CA GLY A 235 -2.48 -3.84 18.75
C GLY A 235 -3.11 -2.59 18.14
N ALA A 236 -3.83 -1.79 18.94
CA ALA A 236 -4.39 -0.53 18.46
C ALA A 236 -3.27 0.43 18.04
N PHE A 237 -3.43 1.07 16.90
CA PHE A 237 -2.50 2.08 16.42
C PHE A 237 -3.21 3.32 15.88
N THR A 238 -2.50 4.43 15.90
CA THR A 238 -2.89 5.67 15.20
C THR A 238 -1.72 6.15 14.36
N ALA A 239 -2.02 6.83 13.26
CA ALA A 239 -1.00 7.42 12.39
C ALA A 239 -1.49 8.72 11.76
N THR A 240 -0.59 9.69 11.64
CA THR A 240 -0.81 10.91 10.86
C THR A 240 0.26 10.99 9.78
N TRP A 241 -0.15 11.01 8.53
CA TRP A 241 0.73 11.11 7.37
C TRP A 241 0.47 12.44 6.64
N LYS A 242 1.52 13.26 6.48
CA LYS A 242 1.45 14.55 5.80
C LYS A 242 2.31 14.53 4.53
N LEU A 243 1.69 14.84 3.41
CA LEU A 243 2.29 14.87 2.08
C LEU A 243 2.23 16.31 1.55
N PRO A 244 3.36 17.04 1.46
CA PRO A 244 3.36 18.38 0.87
C PRO A 244 2.96 18.32 -0.61
N VAL A 245 1.96 19.13 -1.00
CA VAL A 245 1.41 19.13 -2.37
C VAL A 245 2.41 19.71 -3.38
N ASP A 246 3.32 20.58 -2.95
CA ASP A 246 4.36 21.23 -3.76
C ASP A 246 5.69 20.47 -3.79
N SER A 247 5.75 19.26 -3.20
CA SER A 247 7.01 18.55 -3.04
C SER A 247 7.53 17.93 -4.33
N LEU A 248 8.65 18.44 -4.84
CA LEU A 248 9.37 17.88 -5.98
C LEU A 248 10.13 16.58 -5.66
N ASN A 249 10.33 16.27 -4.37
CA ASN A 249 11.16 15.15 -3.90
C ASN A 249 10.36 14.07 -3.18
N ASP A 250 9.04 13.98 -3.39
CA ASP A 250 8.15 13.03 -2.68
C ASP A 250 8.36 13.06 -1.16
N ARG A 251 8.58 14.23 -0.61
CA ARG A 251 8.79 14.42 0.83
C ARG A 251 7.50 14.09 1.58
N PHE A 252 7.64 13.46 2.74
CA PHE A 252 6.51 13.25 3.64
C PHE A 252 6.95 13.24 5.11
N LEU A 253 5.98 13.52 5.97
CA LEU A 253 6.10 13.38 7.42
C LEU A 253 5.11 12.31 7.87
N LEU A 254 5.58 11.36 8.69
CA LEU A 254 4.72 10.32 9.24
C LEU A 254 4.99 10.19 10.74
N ASN A 255 3.94 10.33 11.53
CA ASN A 255 3.93 10.03 12.95
C ASN A 255 2.98 8.87 13.19
N ALA A 256 3.39 7.91 14.02
CA ALA A 256 2.54 6.79 14.39
C ALA A 256 2.75 6.40 15.86
N ARG A 257 1.72 5.83 16.44
CA ARG A 257 1.72 5.26 17.78
C ARG A 257 1.07 3.88 17.73
N LEU A 258 1.67 2.92 18.38
CA LEU A 258 1.11 1.60 18.66
C LEU A 258 0.97 1.49 20.18
N ASP A 259 -0.22 1.15 20.63
CA ASP A 259 -0.52 0.91 22.03
C ASP A 259 -0.07 -0.51 22.46
N SER A 260 -0.53 -0.95 23.62
CA SER A 260 -0.17 -2.26 24.17
C SER A 260 -0.42 -3.41 23.18
N PHE A 261 0.59 -4.25 23.00
CA PHE A 261 0.57 -5.32 22.00
C PHE A 261 1.44 -6.52 22.40
N ASP A 262 0.90 -7.72 22.29
CA ASP A 262 1.63 -8.96 22.51
C ASP A 262 2.47 -9.33 21.27
N LEU A 263 3.78 -9.30 21.39
CA LEU A 263 4.72 -9.57 20.31
C LEU A 263 4.65 -11.00 19.78
N THR A 264 4.09 -11.96 20.56
CA THR A 264 3.91 -13.35 20.09
C THR A 264 2.97 -13.43 18.88
N ALA A 265 2.07 -12.47 18.71
CA ALA A 265 1.21 -12.37 17.54
C ALA A 265 2.00 -12.19 16.21
N LEU A 266 3.25 -11.68 16.27
CA LEU A 266 4.11 -11.56 15.09
C LEU A 266 4.70 -12.89 14.63
N ASN A 267 4.47 -14.00 15.35
CA ASN A 267 4.96 -15.33 14.96
C ASN A 267 4.37 -15.80 13.63
N GLU A 268 3.14 -15.38 13.27
CA GLU A 268 2.57 -15.65 11.94
C GLU A 268 3.46 -15.11 10.80
N LEU A 269 4.20 -14.02 11.06
CA LEU A 269 5.15 -13.42 10.12
C LEU A 269 6.55 -14.01 10.29
N LEU A 270 7.06 -14.05 11.52
CA LEU A 270 8.47 -14.26 11.81
C LEU A 270 8.88 -15.73 11.67
N LEU A 271 8.02 -16.67 12.04
CA LEU A 271 8.31 -18.10 11.92
C LEU A 271 8.59 -18.52 10.47
N PRO A 272 7.69 -18.27 9.49
CA PRO A 272 7.89 -18.71 8.12
C PRO A 272 9.03 -17.96 7.41
N LEU A 273 9.26 -16.71 7.78
CA LEU A 273 10.17 -15.84 7.05
C LEU A 273 11.60 -15.87 7.60
N ALA A 274 11.75 -15.93 8.91
CA ALA A 274 13.03 -15.79 9.58
C ALA A 274 13.42 -17.01 10.43
N SER A 275 12.54 -17.98 10.59
CA SER A 275 12.69 -19.10 11.56
C SER A 275 12.94 -18.57 12.98
N VAL A 276 12.24 -17.50 13.33
CA VAL A 276 12.28 -16.86 14.66
C VAL A 276 10.94 -17.02 15.31
N GLU A 277 10.93 -17.49 16.53
CA GLU A 277 9.75 -17.55 17.37
C GLU A 277 9.90 -16.59 18.55
N VAL A 278 8.98 -15.65 18.69
CA VAL A 278 8.85 -14.83 19.88
C VAL A 278 8.13 -15.64 20.94
N ARG A 279 8.81 -15.96 22.04
CA ARG A 279 8.28 -16.74 23.16
C ARG A 279 7.47 -15.90 24.12
N SER A 280 7.90 -14.67 24.34
CA SER A 280 7.23 -13.66 25.15
C SER A 280 7.65 -12.27 24.69
N GLY A 281 6.90 -11.27 25.10
CA GLY A 281 7.20 -9.87 24.87
C GLY A 281 5.94 -9.05 24.79
N GLN A 282 5.82 -8.05 25.66
CA GLN A 282 4.69 -7.16 25.71
C GLN A 282 5.13 -5.74 25.37
N VAL A 283 4.68 -5.23 24.25
CA VAL A 283 4.76 -3.78 23.95
C VAL A 283 3.86 -3.06 24.91
N ARG A 284 4.36 -2.00 25.51
CA ARG A 284 3.55 -1.06 26.31
C ARG A 284 3.13 0.12 25.45
N GLU A 285 4.08 0.63 24.67
CA GLU A 285 3.87 1.71 23.73
C GLU A 285 5.02 1.74 22.71
N MET A 286 4.70 2.06 21.48
CA MET A 286 5.68 2.46 20.48
C MET A 286 5.26 3.80 19.89
N THR A 287 6.14 4.78 19.88
CA THR A 287 5.98 6.00 19.10
C THR A 287 7.06 6.11 18.05
N PHE A 288 6.69 6.63 16.91
CA PHE A 288 7.53 6.67 15.74
C PHE A 288 7.26 7.96 14.98
N SER A 289 8.32 8.67 14.60
CA SER A 289 8.24 9.84 13.74
C SER A 289 9.31 9.77 12.66
N THR A 290 8.95 10.15 11.45
CA THR A 290 9.91 10.21 10.35
C THR A 290 9.65 11.39 9.43
N GLU A 291 10.74 11.98 8.96
CA GLU A 291 10.80 12.80 7.76
C GLU A 291 11.49 12.00 6.68
N ALA A 292 10.79 11.80 5.56
CA ALA A 292 11.24 10.95 4.47
C ALA A 292 11.08 11.64 3.12
N SER A 293 11.84 11.16 2.12
CA SER A 293 11.79 11.64 0.75
C SER A 293 12.11 10.49 -0.22
N SER A 294 12.10 10.75 -1.52
CA SER A 294 12.53 9.79 -2.53
C SER A 294 13.99 9.34 -2.38
N LYS A 295 14.83 10.05 -1.59
CA LYS A 295 16.24 9.74 -1.38
C LYS A 295 16.50 8.93 -0.10
N GLY A 296 15.78 9.22 0.97
CA GLY A 296 16.00 8.58 2.28
C GLY A 296 15.13 9.18 3.36
N ALA A 297 15.33 8.73 4.60
CA ALA A 297 14.55 9.15 5.75
C ALA A 297 15.41 9.30 7.00
N THR A 298 14.98 10.22 7.88
CA THR A 298 15.41 10.30 9.28
C THR A 298 14.26 9.82 10.14
N VAL A 299 14.56 8.93 11.08
CA VAL A 299 13.56 8.21 11.88
C VAL A 299 13.90 8.33 13.34
N ASN A 300 12.93 8.70 14.15
CA ASN A 300 13.01 8.66 15.62
C ASN A 300 11.96 7.69 16.15
N MET A 301 12.35 6.80 17.08
CA MET A 301 11.49 5.80 17.65
C MET A 301 11.73 5.64 19.14
N LEU A 302 10.65 5.60 19.89
CA LEU A 302 10.61 5.10 21.25
C LEU A 302 9.78 3.81 21.24
N PHE A 303 10.41 2.68 21.61
CA PHE A 303 9.77 1.38 21.65
C PHE A 303 9.87 0.82 23.08
N LEU A 304 8.80 0.98 23.86
CA LEU A 304 8.72 0.52 25.23
C LEU A 304 8.11 -0.88 25.29
N TYR A 305 8.84 -1.82 25.87
CA TYR A 305 8.39 -3.22 25.97
C TYR A 305 8.99 -3.91 27.20
N ASN A 306 8.42 -5.05 27.58
CA ASN A 306 8.87 -5.90 28.68
C ASN A 306 8.98 -7.36 28.21
N ASP A 307 9.83 -8.11 28.89
CA ASP A 307 9.95 -9.58 28.85
C ASP A 307 10.09 -10.16 27.44
N LEU A 308 10.88 -9.49 26.56
CA LEU A 308 11.13 -9.98 25.22
C LEU A 308 12.09 -11.17 25.24
N LYS A 309 11.62 -12.33 24.76
CA LYS A 309 12.41 -13.55 24.54
C LYS A 309 12.12 -14.10 23.15
N ALA A 310 13.15 -14.56 22.46
CA ALA A 310 13.04 -15.14 21.14
C ALA A 310 13.84 -16.44 21.03
N THR A 311 13.36 -17.36 20.22
CA THR A 311 14.00 -18.63 19.89
C THR A 311 14.33 -18.69 18.42
N LEU A 312 15.53 -19.14 18.09
CA LEU A 312 15.92 -19.47 16.71
C LEU A 312 15.64 -20.95 16.44
N LEU A 313 14.85 -21.20 15.42
CA LEU A 313 14.50 -22.54 15.01
C LEU A 313 15.36 -23.00 13.83
N LYS A 314 15.57 -24.30 13.71
CA LYS A 314 16.02 -25.00 12.50
C LYS A 314 15.03 -26.12 12.20
N GLU A 315 14.92 -26.46 10.98
CA GLU A 315 14.22 -27.65 10.56
C GLU A 315 15.14 -28.86 10.77
N LYS A 316 14.64 -29.87 11.47
CA LYS A 316 15.29 -31.17 11.65
C LYS A 316 14.18 -32.21 11.48
N ASP A 317 14.35 -33.12 10.52
CA ASP A 317 13.41 -34.21 10.24
C ASP A 317 11.96 -33.71 9.94
N GLY A 318 11.85 -32.51 9.31
CA GLY A 318 10.56 -31.87 9.00
C GLY A 318 9.94 -31.06 10.15
N GLU A 319 10.50 -31.16 11.38
CA GLU A 319 9.99 -30.46 12.55
C GLU A 319 10.88 -29.27 12.96
N PRO A 320 10.28 -28.14 13.38
CA PRO A 320 11.04 -27.02 13.90
C PRO A 320 11.70 -27.35 15.24
N THR A 321 13.01 -27.26 15.29
CA THR A 321 13.82 -27.58 16.48
C THR A 321 14.59 -26.36 16.96
N ASP A 322 14.66 -26.14 18.29
CA ASP A 322 15.41 -25.04 18.89
C ASP A 322 16.93 -25.16 18.63
N ARG A 323 17.54 -24.10 18.16
CA ARG A 323 19.01 -23.94 18.12
C ARG A 323 19.51 -23.41 19.46
N LYS A 324 19.52 -24.23 20.49
CA LYS A 324 19.79 -23.83 21.88
C LYS A 324 20.97 -22.88 22.05
N PHE A 325 22.10 -23.18 21.42
CA PHE A 325 23.30 -22.34 21.52
C PHE A 325 23.07 -20.95 20.89
N LEU A 326 22.51 -20.89 19.66
CA LEU A 326 22.24 -19.63 18.98
C LEU A 326 21.11 -18.86 19.67
N THR A 327 20.09 -19.53 20.15
CA THR A 327 19.01 -18.95 20.96
C THR A 327 19.55 -18.31 22.23
N SER A 328 20.45 -19.03 22.98
CA SER A 328 21.10 -18.47 24.16
C SER A 328 21.94 -17.24 23.83
N LEU A 329 22.67 -17.26 22.72
CA LEU A 329 23.49 -16.13 22.28
C LEU A 329 22.64 -14.93 21.86
N VAL A 330 21.55 -15.16 21.12
CA VAL A 330 20.60 -14.11 20.75
C VAL A 330 19.97 -13.48 21.98
N ASN A 331 19.47 -14.28 22.92
CA ASN A 331 18.84 -13.75 24.14
C ASN A 331 19.84 -13.05 25.08
N ARG A 332 21.14 -13.32 24.96
CA ARG A 332 22.19 -12.55 25.69
C ARG A 332 22.37 -11.15 25.09
N ILE A 333 22.14 -10.98 23.79
CA ILE A 333 22.29 -9.69 23.09
C ILE A 333 20.99 -8.90 23.11
N LEU A 334 19.84 -9.60 22.93
CA LEU A 334 18.52 -9.00 23.06
C LEU A 334 18.37 -8.40 24.45
N LYS A 335 17.90 -7.18 24.47
CA LYS A 335 17.46 -6.56 25.70
C LYS A 335 16.04 -7.04 26.01
N HIS A 336 15.85 -7.58 27.18
CA HIS A 336 14.57 -8.13 27.59
C HIS A 336 13.51 -7.05 27.80
N ASP A 337 13.96 -5.87 28.24
CA ASP A 337 13.11 -4.74 28.55
C ASP A 337 13.62 -3.45 27.90
N ASN A 338 12.71 -2.55 27.56
CA ASN A 338 12.97 -1.14 27.35
C ASN A 338 11.98 -0.35 28.22
N PRO A 339 12.32 -0.07 29.47
CA PRO A 339 11.43 0.58 30.44
C PRO A 339 11.29 2.08 30.15
N ASP A 340 10.19 2.69 30.60
CA ASP A 340 9.96 4.15 30.54
C ASP A 340 10.88 4.93 31.48
N LYS A 341 11.37 4.30 32.53
CA LYS A 341 12.32 4.86 33.50
C LYS A 341 13.46 3.87 33.75
N ALA A 342 14.67 4.38 33.89
CA ALA A 342 15.82 3.57 34.28
C ALA A 342 15.55 2.90 35.64
N ARG A 343 15.76 1.58 35.72
CA ARG A 343 15.72 0.83 36.96
C ARG A 343 17.13 0.63 37.49
N GLN A 344 17.31 0.69 38.81
CA GLN A 344 18.61 0.43 39.44
C GLN A 344 19.01 -1.03 39.18
N GLY A 345 20.14 -1.25 38.51
CA GLY A 345 20.61 -2.57 38.09
C GLY A 345 19.89 -3.22 36.91
N GLY A 346 18.91 -2.54 36.27
CA GLY A 346 18.11 -3.05 35.15
C GLY A 346 18.46 -2.38 33.80
N ASP A 347 17.66 -2.71 32.79
CA ASP A 347 17.76 -2.10 31.46
C ASP A 347 17.43 -0.61 31.50
N LYS A 348 18.18 0.20 30.75
CA LYS A 348 18.00 1.64 30.62
C LYS A 348 17.03 1.95 29.47
N LEU A 349 16.30 3.05 29.59
CA LEU A 349 15.50 3.61 28.52
C LEU A 349 16.37 3.82 27.25
N ARG A 350 15.89 3.33 26.11
CA ARG A 350 16.54 3.48 24.82
C ARG A 350 15.61 4.21 23.85
N HIS A 351 16.16 5.22 23.24
CA HIS A 351 15.62 5.89 22.06
C HIS A 351 16.46 5.52 20.86
N SER A 352 15.83 5.35 19.73
CA SER A 352 16.52 5.11 18.48
C SER A 352 16.32 6.29 17.53
N SER A 353 17.43 6.77 16.94
CA SER A 353 17.42 7.79 15.90
C SER A 353 18.33 7.34 14.76
N VAL A 354 17.75 7.10 13.59
CA VAL A 354 18.44 6.45 12.46
C VAL A 354 18.17 7.19 11.17
N SER A 355 19.23 7.38 10.36
CA SER A 355 19.07 7.82 8.97
C SER A 355 19.26 6.64 8.03
N ILE A 356 18.41 6.56 7.01
CA ILE A 356 18.41 5.50 6.01
C ILE A 356 18.41 6.07 4.59
N ILE A 357 18.97 5.31 3.65
CA ILE A 357 18.89 5.58 2.22
C ILE A 357 17.79 4.69 1.64
N ARG A 358 16.90 5.26 0.85
CA ARG A 358 15.85 4.51 0.17
C ARG A 358 16.43 3.56 -0.87
N ASP A 359 15.90 2.36 -0.96
CA ASP A 359 16.05 1.50 -2.13
C ASP A 359 14.95 1.86 -3.15
N PRO A 360 15.27 2.50 -4.29
CA PRO A 360 14.28 3.03 -5.22
C PRO A 360 13.57 1.96 -6.06
N TYR A 361 14.02 0.71 -6.01
CA TYR A 361 13.44 -0.42 -6.75
C TYR A 361 12.27 -1.09 -6.04
N HIS A 362 11.82 -0.51 -4.94
CA HIS A 362 10.74 -1.02 -4.11
C HIS A 362 9.62 0.02 -3.93
N SER A 363 8.39 -0.48 -3.73
CA SER A 363 7.21 0.34 -3.51
C SER A 363 7.30 1.21 -2.24
N THR A 364 6.45 2.22 -2.14
CA THR A 364 6.34 3.07 -0.93
C THR A 364 6.06 2.25 0.32
N PHE A 365 5.23 1.20 0.25
CA PHE A 365 4.96 0.33 1.40
C PHE A 365 6.19 -0.45 1.85
N ASN A 366 7.00 -0.95 0.91
CA ASN A 366 8.29 -1.55 1.25
C ASN A 366 9.25 -0.52 1.86
N TYR A 367 9.20 0.73 1.39
CA TYR A 367 10.00 1.80 1.96
C TYR A 367 9.61 2.11 3.42
N LEU A 368 8.32 2.07 3.77
CA LEU A 368 7.90 2.17 5.18
C LEU A 368 8.52 1.06 6.04
N TRP A 369 8.66 -0.14 5.52
CA TRP A 369 9.41 -1.21 6.18
C TRP A 369 10.90 -0.90 6.34
N GLN A 370 11.53 -0.36 5.30
CA GLN A 370 12.93 0.06 5.37
C GLN A 370 13.13 1.14 6.45
N ILE A 371 12.14 2.00 6.65
CA ILE A 371 12.11 3.05 7.67
C ILE A 371 11.96 2.45 9.08
N LEU A 372 10.98 1.58 9.30
CA LEU A 372 10.64 1.05 10.63
C LEU A 372 11.68 0.09 11.21
N ARG A 373 12.28 -0.72 10.36
CA ARG A 373 13.11 -1.84 10.77
C ARG A 373 14.41 -1.46 11.51
N PRO A 374 15.26 -0.54 11.03
CA PRO A 374 16.52 -0.21 11.71
C PRO A 374 16.33 0.29 13.14
N PRO A 375 15.41 1.23 13.43
CA PRO A 375 15.18 1.67 14.80
C PRO A 375 14.58 0.59 15.71
N LEU A 376 13.74 -0.33 15.17
CA LEU A 376 13.27 -1.48 15.94
C LEU A 376 14.43 -2.38 16.38
N ILE A 377 15.33 -2.74 15.45
CA ILE A 377 16.50 -3.57 15.72
C ILE A 377 17.41 -2.90 16.77
N GLU A 378 17.62 -1.60 16.66
CA GLU A 378 18.43 -0.83 17.62
C GLU A 378 17.75 -0.81 19.00
N SER A 379 16.45 -0.60 19.05
CA SER A 379 15.68 -0.56 20.30
C SER A 379 15.73 -1.87 21.09
N VAL A 380 15.83 -3.01 20.41
CA VAL A 380 15.99 -4.32 21.07
C VAL A 380 17.45 -4.66 21.42
N GLY A 381 18.35 -3.67 21.34
CA GLY A 381 19.73 -3.78 21.80
C GLY A 381 20.72 -4.30 20.77
N MET A 382 20.33 -4.40 19.50
CA MET A 382 21.17 -4.92 18.42
C MET A 382 21.82 -3.82 17.59
N SER A 383 22.76 -3.09 18.19
CA SER A 383 23.50 -2.02 17.48
C SER A 383 24.44 -2.58 16.40
N LYS A 384 24.77 -1.74 15.39
CA LYS A 384 25.73 -2.10 14.33
C LYS A 384 27.06 -2.60 14.86
N LYS A 385 27.63 -1.99 15.92
CA LYS A 385 28.88 -2.43 16.57
C LYS A 385 28.83 -3.86 17.14
N LYS A 386 27.67 -4.30 17.61
CA LYS A 386 27.49 -5.68 18.12
C LYS A 386 27.24 -6.69 17.00
N GLN A 387 26.74 -6.24 15.86
CA GLN A 387 26.55 -7.09 14.68
C GLN A 387 27.90 -7.51 14.06
N ASP A 388 28.91 -6.68 14.15
CA ASP A 388 30.25 -6.95 13.57
C ASP A 388 31.09 -7.94 14.38
N THR A 389 30.77 -8.16 15.67
CA THR A 389 31.57 -8.96 16.59
C THR A 389 31.24 -10.46 16.60
N ALA A 390 30.14 -10.87 15.96
CA ALA A 390 29.70 -12.27 16.01
C ALA A 390 29.28 -12.79 14.63
N LYS A 391 30.23 -13.42 13.90
CA LYS A 391 29.99 -14.01 12.56
C LYS A 391 28.78 -14.97 12.49
N GLU A 392 28.46 -15.66 13.56
CA GLU A 392 27.31 -16.59 13.61
C GLU A 392 25.98 -15.90 13.87
N ILE A 393 25.99 -14.79 14.65
CA ILE A 393 24.86 -13.88 14.80
C ILE A 393 24.62 -13.13 13.50
N MET A 394 25.68 -12.81 12.72
CA MET A 394 25.53 -12.26 11.36
C MET A 394 24.72 -13.15 10.43
N THR A 395 24.75 -14.46 10.61
CA THR A 395 23.92 -15.38 9.81
C THR A 395 22.44 -15.28 10.17
N PHE A 396 22.10 -15.05 11.43
CA PHE A 396 20.75 -14.77 11.88
C PHE A 396 20.28 -13.39 11.40
N PHE A 397 21.10 -12.35 11.65
CA PHE A 397 20.78 -11.01 11.20
C PHE A 397 20.85 -10.86 9.68
N ALA A 398 21.74 -11.62 9.00
CA ALA A 398 21.71 -11.73 7.56
C ALA A 398 20.44 -12.42 7.06
N LYS A 399 19.88 -13.39 7.79
CA LYS A 399 18.57 -13.96 7.47
C LYS A 399 17.44 -12.97 7.71
N VAL A 400 17.40 -12.32 8.87
CA VAL A 400 16.46 -11.22 9.16
C VAL A 400 16.72 -10.04 8.23
N LYS A 401 17.99 -9.67 7.97
CA LYS A 401 18.40 -8.61 7.04
C LYS A 401 18.14 -8.98 5.58
N ASN A 402 18.39 -10.21 5.17
CA ASN A 402 18.13 -10.69 3.80
C ASN A 402 16.64 -10.95 3.56
N PHE A 403 15.88 -11.17 4.61
CA PHE A 403 14.43 -11.18 4.59
C PHE A 403 13.87 -9.82 4.15
N PHE A 404 14.43 -8.73 4.70
CA PHE A 404 13.98 -7.38 4.38
C PHE A 404 14.78 -6.68 3.24
N ARG A 405 15.94 -7.20 2.83
CA ARG A 405 16.69 -6.75 1.66
C ARG A 405 16.54 -7.76 0.53
N GLY A 406 15.91 -7.39 -0.56
CA GLY A 406 16.24 -8.05 -1.84
C GLY A 406 17.76 -7.98 -2.04
N LYS A 407 18.46 -9.12 -2.17
CA LYS A 407 19.92 -9.15 -2.31
C LYS A 407 20.38 -8.21 -3.42
N LYS A 408 21.33 -7.30 -3.13
CA LYS A 408 22.28 -6.81 -4.13
C LYS A 408 23.05 -8.02 -4.66
N ASN A 409 22.72 -8.53 -5.84
CA ASN A 409 23.66 -9.34 -6.59
C ASN A 409 24.65 -8.38 -7.26
N VAL A 410 25.83 -8.25 -6.66
CA VAL A 410 27.01 -7.76 -7.37
C VAL A 410 27.55 -8.93 -8.15
N SER A 411 27.21 -9.03 -9.42
CA SER A 411 28.07 -9.66 -10.43
C SER A 411 27.95 -8.82 -11.68
N GLY A 412 29.06 -8.16 -12.00
CA GLY A 412 29.19 -7.40 -13.22
C GLY A 412 29.11 -8.34 -14.42
N LYS A 413 28.21 -8.02 -15.34
CA LYS A 413 28.37 -8.21 -16.79
C LYS A 413 27.43 -7.23 -17.46
N ASN A 414 28.01 -6.40 -18.31
CA ASN A 414 27.33 -5.46 -19.18
C ASN A 414 26.34 -6.19 -20.08
N ILE A 415 25.08 -5.74 -20.09
CA ILE A 415 24.09 -6.07 -21.12
C ILE A 415 23.37 -4.75 -21.46
N PRO A 416 23.10 -4.48 -22.76
CA PRO A 416 22.74 -3.15 -23.24
C PRO A 416 21.34 -2.71 -22.84
N GLU A 417 21.16 -1.39 -22.78
CA GLU A 417 19.91 -0.68 -22.56
C GLU A 417 18.87 -1.06 -23.62
N GLY A 418 17.76 -1.59 -23.18
CA GLY A 418 16.53 -1.74 -23.93
C GLY A 418 15.42 -0.97 -23.25
N GLU A 419 14.91 0.05 -23.92
CA GLU A 419 13.77 0.85 -23.47
C GLU A 419 12.53 -0.04 -23.27
N GLY A 420 12.02 -0.07 -22.03
CA GLY A 420 10.76 -0.72 -21.67
C GLY A 420 9.92 0.25 -20.83
N LYS A 421 9.05 0.99 -21.48
CA LYS A 421 7.96 1.73 -20.85
C LYS A 421 6.89 0.72 -20.45
N ASP A 422 6.73 0.45 -19.15
CA ASP A 422 5.49 -0.05 -18.58
C ASP A 422 5.42 0.34 -17.09
N VAL A 423 4.92 1.54 -16.90
CA VAL A 423 4.46 2.04 -15.60
C VAL A 423 2.98 1.68 -15.51
N LEU A 424 2.57 1.03 -14.42
CA LEU A 424 1.16 0.85 -14.10
C LEU A 424 0.59 2.20 -13.64
N LEU A 425 0.43 3.10 -14.59
CA LEU A 425 -0.44 4.25 -14.51
C LEU A 425 -1.81 3.75 -14.94
N LEU A 426 -2.84 4.01 -14.16
CA LEU A 426 -4.19 4.07 -14.66
C LEU A 426 -4.23 5.24 -15.67
N GLU A 427 -3.76 4.99 -16.87
CA GLU A 427 -3.96 5.91 -17.98
C GLU A 427 -5.42 5.81 -18.43
N PHE A 428 -6.22 6.74 -17.96
CA PHE A 428 -7.47 7.09 -18.63
C PHE A 428 -7.09 7.90 -19.87
N GLU A 429 -6.92 7.22 -20.99
CA GLU A 429 -6.84 7.95 -22.26
C GLU A 429 -8.20 8.58 -22.57
N PRO A 430 -8.22 9.83 -23.03
CA PRO A 430 -9.45 10.43 -23.54
C PRO A 430 -9.90 9.65 -24.78
N ILE A 431 -11.17 9.30 -24.82
CA ILE A 431 -11.83 8.77 -26.01
C ILE A 431 -11.77 9.88 -27.07
N ASN A 432 -10.83 9.79 -27.98
CA ASN A 432 -10.88 10.56 -29.21
C ASN A 432 -11.86 9.86 -30.16
N ASN A 433 -12.85 10.63 -30.62
CA ASN A 433 -13.82 10.25 -31.65
C ASN A 433 -13.16 9.73 -32.92
#